data_8522cfab4149e83c25d823f816ea7483
#
_entry.id   8522cfab4149e83c25d823f816ea7483
#
_cell.length_a   1.000
_cell.length_b   1.000
_cell.length_c   1.000
_cell.angle_alpha   90.00
_cell.angle_beta   90.00
_cell.angle_gamma   90.00
#
_symmetry.space_group_name_H-M   'P 1'
#
loop_
_entity.id
_entity.type
_entity.pdbx_description
1 polymer ?
#
loop_
_entity_poly.entity_id
_entity_poly.type
_entity_poly.pdbx_seq_one_letter_code
_entity_poly.pdbx_strand_id
1 'polypeptide(L)'
;MSDAIKHECGIALLRLKKPLEFYKEKYGSAFYGIQKMYLLMEKQHNRGQDGAGFASIKFDVEAGERYISRVRSNKAQPIQDIFAQINERINEELTLHPEYNDNVQMQKDNIPYIGELFLGHVRYGTFGKNNIESVHPFLRQNNWMHRNLIVAGNFNMTNVTELFNSLVELGQHPKEMADTVTVMEKIGHFLDDEVTDLYQECKNNGLSKREASPVIAEKLDIAKILKRASKGWDGGYAMAGLLGHGDSFVFRDPAGIRPAYFYEDDEIVVVASERPVIQTTFNVPFEKVQELQPGNALIIKKNGTVSEQEIITPTVKKACSFERIYFSRGSDAEIYQERKELGKLILPAVLDAIENDTDNTVFSYIPNTAETSFYGMIEAANDFLNQRKNKFILDNRKTLTKEKLEEILSVKIRTEKIAIKDAKLRTFITDDANRDDLVAHVYDVTYGVIQPSDNLVIIDDSIVRGTTLKKSILKMMDRLNPKRIVVVSSAPQIRYPDCYGIDMSTLDGFVAFQAAITLLKEKKMTNVIDEVYKKCKAQEKTKDSEVINYVKEIYAPFTNVEISTKIATLLHPEEIKAEVKIIYQTVDNLHIACPKNLGDWYFTGDYPTPGGNRVVNRAFINFYEGKNDRTY
;
A
#
# COMPACT_ATOMS: atom_id res chain seq x y z
N MET A 1 16.99 -3.48 -0.91
CA MET A 1 15.62 -3.97 -0.87
C MET A 1 15.70 -5.36 -0.28
N SER A 2 15.20 -5.53 0.95
CA SER A 2 14.63 -6.80 1.34
C SER A 2 13.82 -7.30 0.15
N ASP A 3 13.56 -8.57 0.05
CA ASP A 3 12.81 -9.17 -1.07
C ASP A 3 11.74 -8.21 -1.56
N ALA A 4 11.74 -7.89 -2.85
CA ALA A 4 10.85 -6.88 -3.39
C ALA A 4 9.39 -7.25 -3.10
N ILE A 5 8.89 -6.78 -1.96
CA ILE A 5 7.45 -6.75 -1.71
C ILE A 5 6.93 -5.76 -2.72
N LYS A 6 6.17 -6.28 -3.64
CA LYS A 6 5.58 -5.49 -4.67
C LYS A 6 4.47 -4.65 -4.05
N HIS A 7 4.40 -3.37 -4.42
CA HIS A 7 3.66 -2.31 -3.73
C HIS A 7 2.15 -2.35 -3.99
N GLU A 8 1.43 -1.52 -3.26
CA GLU A 8 -0.01 -1.30 -3.38
C GLU A 8 -0.33 -0.18 -4.38
N CYS A 9 -1.56 -0.19 -4.94
CA CYS A 9 -2.05 0.92 -5.77
C CYS A 9 -2.27 2.20 -4.97
N GLY A 10 -2.33 3.35 -5.66
CA GLY A 10 -2.69 4.64 -5.08
C GLY A 10 -3.75 5.35 -5.90
N ILE A 11 -4.69 6.02 -5.21
CA ILE A 11 -5.72 6.85 -5.84
C ILE A 11 -5.48 8.33 -5.54
N ALA A 12 -5.87 9.20 -6.48
CA ALA A 12 -5.95 10.63 -6.31
C ALA A 12 -7.21 11.15 -6.98
N LEU A 13 -8.08 11.84 -6.24
CA LEU A 13 -9.25 12.53 -6.77
C LEU A 13 -9.12 14.01 -6.45
N LEU A 14 -9.41 14.87 -7.42
CA LEU A 14 -9.44 16.33 -7.24
C LEU A 14 -10.69 16.90 -7.87
N ARG A 15 -11.46 17.67 -7.09
CA ARG A 15 -12.61 18.47 -7.52
C ARG A 15 -12.29 19.95 -7.31
N LEU A 16 -12.32 20.74 -8.37
CA LEU A 16 -12.18 22.19 -8.36
C LEU A 16 -13.56 22.82 -8.14
N LYS A 17 -13.80 23.49 -7.01
CA LYS A 17 -15.12 24.02 -6.61
C LYS A 17 -15.46 25.38 -7.25
N LYS A 18 -14.47 26.10 -7.77
CA LYS A 18 -14.61 27.39 -8.46
C LYS A 18 -14.51 27.21 -9.98
N PRO A 19 -14.94 28.20 -10.78
CA PRO A 19 -14.68 28.22 -12.22
C PRO A 19 -13.19 28.24 -12.54
N LEU A 20 -12.79 27.77 -13.73
CA LEU A 20 -11.38 27.68 -14.13
C LEU A 20 -10.69 29.05 -14.21
N GLU A 21 -11.43 30.11 -14.51
CA GLU A 21 -10.98 31.50 -14.48
C GLU A 21 -10.39 31.89 -13.12
N PHE A 22 -11.04 31.49 -12.03
CA PHE A 22 -10.56 31.73 -10.67
C PHE A 22 -9.14 31.16 -10.47
N TYR A 23 -8.89 29.94 -10.95
CA TYR A 23 -7.58 29.31 -10.81
C TYR A 23 -6.54 29.96 -11.72
N LYS A 24 -6.93 30.43 -12.91
CA LYS A 24 -6.06 31.23 -13.78
C LYS A 24 -5.67 32.54 -13.12
N GLU A 25 -6.59 33.25 -12.52
CA GLU A 25 -6.33 34.52 -11.82
C GLU A 25 -5.47 34.33 -10.57
N LYS A 26 -5.83 33.35 -9.73
CA LYS A 26 -5.16 33.16 -8.43
C LYS A 26 -3.82 32.43 -8.53
N TYR A 27 -3.74 31.43 -9.41
CA TYR A 27 -2.58 30.52 -9.52
C TYR A 27 -1.85 30.59 -10.86
N GLY A 28 -2.27 31.47 -11.75
CA GLY A 28 -1.62 31.73 -13.02
C GLY A 28 -1.92 30.74 -14.15
N SER A 29 -2.81 29.76 -13.93
CA SER A 29 -3.10 28.74 -14.94
C SER A 29 -4.49 28.15 -14.83
N ALA A 30 -5.20 28.05 -15.96
CA ALA A 30 -6.44 27.27 -16.08
C ALA A 30 -6.19 25.74 -15.99
N PHE A 31 -4.94 25.30 -16.19
CA PHE A 31 -4.50 23.91 -16.06
C PHE A 31 -4.10 23.53 -14.63
N TYR A 32 -4.45 24.34 -13.64
CA TYR A 32 -4.15 24.12 -12.22
C TYR A 32 -4.49 22.70 -11.75
N GLY A 33 -5.67 22.18 -12.12
CA GLY A 33 -6.09 20.83 -11.76
C GLY A 33 -5.15 19.75 -12.30
N ILE A 34 -4.70 19.87 -13.55
CA ILE A 34 -3.75 18.93 -14.16
C ILE A 34 -2.39 18.99 -13.45
N GLN A 35 -1.88 20.20 -13.15
CA GLN A 35 -0.63 20.38 -12.43
C GLN A 35 -0.67 19.77 -11.03
N LYS A 36 -1.77 19.97 -10.31
CA LYS A 36 -1.97 19.38 -8.97
C LYS A 36 -2.12 17.86 -9.02
N MET A 37 -2.81 17.33 -10.03
CA MET A 37 -2.91 15.88 -10.22
C MET A 37 -1.57 15.23 -10.54
N TYR A 38 -0.71 15.87 -11.34
CA TYR A 38 0.67 15.40 -11.53
C TYR A 38 1.40 15.26 -10.18
N LEU A 39 1.35 16.30 -9.35
CA LEU A 39 2.00 16.28 -8.02
C LEU A 39 1.40 15.21 -7.11
N LEU A 40 0.07 15.07 -7.07
CA LEU A 40 -0.61 14.04 -6.28
C LEU A 40 -0.17 12.64 -6.69
N MET A 41 -0.07 12.36 -7.99
CA MET A 41 0.33 11.05 -8.50
C MET A 41 1.84 10.81 -8.31
N GLU A 42 2.68 11.81 -8.59
CA GLU A 42 4.14 11.71 -8.41
C GLU A 42 4.52 11.50 -6.93
N LYS A 43 3.81 12.17 -6.02
CA LYS A 43 4.00 11.96 -4.57
C LYS A 43 3.51 10.59 -4.09
N GLN A 44 2.78 9.82 -4.89
CA GLN A 44 2.35 8.45 -4.62
C GLN A 44 3.11 7.40 -5.47
N HIS A 45 4.19 7.77 -6.17
CA HIS A 45 4.96 6.83 -7.00
C HIS A 45 5.51 5.62 -6.22
N ASN A 46 5.70 5.76 -4.91
CA ASN A 46 6.09 4.65 -4.03
C ASN A 46 5.04 3.53 -4.01
N ARG A 47 3.76 3.82 -4.24
CA ARG A 47 2.66 2.83 -4.21
C ARG A 47 2.56 2.02 -5.50
N GLY A 48 2.80 2.61 -6.67
CA GLY A 48 2.66 1.90 -7.93
C GLY A 48 3.58 2.43 -9.02
N GLN A 49 4.31 1.51 -9.67
CA GLN A 49 5.27 1.84 -10.72
C GLN A 49 5.03 1.06 -12.03
N ASP A 50 4.08 0.11 -12.05
CA ASP A 50 3.81 -0.77 -13.18
C ASP A 50 2.75 -0.21 -14.14
N GLY A 51 2.17 0.93 -13.81
CA GLY A 51 1.21 1.62 -14.63
C GLY A 51 0.66 2.86 -13.94
N ALA A 52 0.13 3.77 -14.74
CA ALA A 52 -0.58 4.94 -14.26
C ALA A 52 -1.72 5.29 -15.20
N GLY A 53 -2.72 6.00 -14.70
CA GLY A 53 -3.79 6.51 -15.51
C GLY A 53 -4.44 7.74 -14.91
N PHE A 54 -5.02 8.51 -15.78
CA PHE A 54 -5.64 9.79 -15.49
C PHE A 54 -6.96 9.91 -16.24
N ALA A 55 -7.95 10.46 -15.59
CA ALA A 55 -9.22 10.86 -16.22
C ALA A 55 -9.66 12.22 -15.73
N SER A 56 -10.35 12.97 -16.60
CA SER A 56 -10.97 14.26 -16.25
C SER A 56 -12.37 14.37 -16.80
N ILE A 57 -13.19 15.17 -16.14
CA ILE A 57 -14.53 15.54 -16.58
C ILE A 57 -14.64 17.06 -16.60
N LYS A 58 -15.11 17.60 -17.75
CA LYS A 58 -15.52 18.99 -17.92
C LYS A 58 -16.99 19.14 -17.53
N PHE A 59 -17.34 20.21 -16.85
CA PHE A 59 -18.73 20.51 -16.53
C PHE A 59 -19.34 21.50 -17.54
N ASP A 60 -20.65 21.43 -17.69
CA ASP A 60 -21.45 22.40 -18.41
C ASP A 60 -20.94 22.66 -19.85
N VAL A 61 -20.62 21.58 -20.57
CA VAL A 61 -20.24 21.61 -21.99
C VAL A 61 -21.45 21.36 -22.88
N GLU A 62 -21.42 21.90 -24.10
CA GLU A 62 -22.45 21.73 -25.11
C GLU A 62 -22.56 20.26 -25.59
N ALA A 63 -23.76 19.88 -26.03
CA ALA A 63 -23.96 18.55 -26.61
C ALA A 63 -23.18 18.42 -27.94
N GLY A 64 -22.37 17.38 -28.04
CA GLY A 64 -21.44 17.17 -29.16
C GLY A 64 -19.97 17.41 -28.78
N GLU A 65 -19.72 18.11 -27.69
CA GLU A 65 -18.38 18.36 -27.18
C GLU A 65 -17.90 17.21 -26.27
N ARG A 66 -16.60 16.94 -26.32
CA ARG A 66 -15.98 15.91 -25.50
C ARG A 66 -15.78 16.39 -24.07
N TYR A 67 -16.49 15.80 -23.11
CA TYR A 67 -16.42 16.15 -21.69
C TYR A 67 -15.67 15.16 -20.81
N ILE A 68 -15.41 13.94 -21.30
CA ILE A 68 -14.58 12.94 -20.60
C ILE A 68 -13.29 12.75 -21.38
N SER A 69 -12.16 12.90 -20.70
CA SER A 69 -10.85 12.53 -21.22
C SER A 69 -10.20 11.48 -20.34
N ARG A 70 -9.52 10.50 -20.94
CA ARG A 70 -8.81 9.44 -20.23
C ARG A 70 -7.52 9.07 -20.94
N VAL A 71 -6.44 8.90 -20.19
CA VAL A 71 -5.15 8.38 -20.66
C VAL A 71 -4.59 7.37 -19.67
N ARG A 72 -3.91 6.35 -20.19
CA ARG A 72 -3.30 5.28 -19.37
C ARG A 72 -1.94 4.92 -19.95
N SER A 73 -1.01 4.49 -19.10
CA SER A 73 0.30 4.00 -19.51
C SER A 73 0.76 2.85 -18.63
N ASN A 74 1.45 1.89 -19.24
CA ASN A 74 2.17 0.80 -18.59
C ASN A 74 3.66 0.79 -18.97
N LYS A 75 4.20 1.93 -19.41
CA LYS A 75 5.62 2.11 -19.72
C LYS A 75 6.45 2.17 -18.43
N ALA A 76 7.77 2.13 -18.56
CA ALA A 76 8.71 2.12 -17.44
C ALA A 76 8.59 3.34 -16.49
N GLN A 77 8.14 4.49 -16.99
CA GLN A 77 7.85 5.70 -16.21
C GLN A 77 6.42 6.17 -16.51
N PRO A 78 5.40 5.45 -16.00
CA PRO A 78 4.04 5.62 -16.48
C PRO A 78 3.43 6.97 -16.15
N ILE A 79 3.77 7.59 -15.00
CA ILE A 79 3.27 8.91 -14.60
C ILE A 79 3.82 9.97 -15.56
N GLN A 80 5.14 9.96 -15.80
CA GLN A 80 5.79 10.91 -16.71
C GLN A 80 5.25 10.74 -18.14
N ASP A 81 5.01 9.50 -18.59
CA ASP A 81 4.48 9.23 -19.93
C ASP A 81 3.07 9.79 -20.12
N ILE A 82 2.15 9.59 -19.16
CA ILE A 82 0.79 10.14 -19.31
C ILE A 82 0.77 11.68 -19.28
N PHE A 83 1.57 12.31 -18.43
CA PHE A 83 1.61 13.77 -18.38
C PHE A 83 2.39 14.38 -19.54
N ALA A 84 3.35 13.68 -20.14
CA ALA A 84 3.96 14.08 -21.40
C ALA A 84 2.92 14.07 -22.55
N GLN A 85 2.10 13.02 -22.68
CA GLN A 85 1.01 12.93 -23.66
C GLN A 85 -0.04 14.03 -23.45
N ILE A 86 -0.42 14.32 -22.20
CA ILE A 86 -1.36 15.41 -21.87
C ILE A 86 -0.78 16.76 -22.29
N ASN A 87 0.47 17.04 -21.92
CA ASN A 87 1.13 18.32 -22.26
C ASN A 87 1.35 18.49 -23.76
N GLU A 88 1.70 17.41 -24.48
CA GLU A 88 1.82 17.42 -25.93
C GLU A 88 0.51 17.85 -26.59
N ARG A 89 -0.61 17.24 -26.19
CA ARG A 89 -1.95 17.59 -26.70
C ARG A 89 -2.35 19.03 -26.37
N ILE A 90 -2.09 19.49 -25.16
CA ILE A 90 -2.35 20.89 -24.77
C ILE A 90 -1.53 21.85 -25.63
N ASN A 91 -0.24 21.58 -25.81
CA ASN A 91 0.66 22.43 -26.60
C ASN A 91 0.31 22.44 -28.09
N GLU A 92 -0.11 21.28 -28.66
CA GLU A 92 -0.61 21.18 -30.03
C GLU A 92 -1.80 22.13 -30.22
N GLU A 93 -2.82 22.05 -29.35
CA GLU A 93 -4.03 22.88 -29.45
C GLU A 93 -3.71 24.38 -29.28
N LEU A 94 -2.89 24.75 -28.31
CA LEU A 94 -2.48 26.13 -28.07
C LEU A 94 -1.59 26.70 -29.19
N THR A 95 -0.86 25.85 -29.92
CA THR A 95 -0.04 26.25 -31.06
C THR A 95 -0.88 26.43 -32.30
N LEU A 96 -1.83 25.53 -32.56
CA LEU A 96 -2.75 25.60 -33.69
C LEU A 96 -3.77 26.73 -33.54
N HIS A 97 -4.15 27.04 -32.29
CA HIS A 97 -5.17 28.01 -31.92
C HIS A 97 -4.66 29.00 -30.89
N PRO A 98 -3.79 29.96 -31.27
CA PRO A 98 -3.21 30.94 -30.32
C PRO A 98 -4.25 31.77 -29.56
N GLU A 99 -5.46 31.95 -30.15
CA GLU A 99 -6.59 32.63 -29.50
C GLU A 99 -7.08 31.95 -28.20
N TYR A 100 -6.76 30.67 -28.00
CA TYR A 100 -7.12 29.96 -26.76
C TYR A 100 -6.25 30.41 -25.57
N ASN A 101 -5.05 30.95 -25.78
CA ASN A 101 -4.12 31.30 -24.69
C ASN A 101 -4.73 32.25 -23.65
N ASP A 102 -5.53 33.21 -24.10
CA ASP A 102 -6.11 34.23 -23.22
C ASP A 102 -7.57 33.95 -22.82
N ASN A 103 -8.21 32.96 -23.44
CA ASN A 103 -9.63 32.63 -23.23
C ASN A 103 -9.81 31.27 -22.53
N VAL A 104 -10.10 31.30 -21.23
CA VAL A 104 -10.29 30.07 -20.41
C VAL A 104 -11.46 29.23 -20.90
N GLN A 105 -12.56 29.87 -21.34
CA GLN A 105 -13.72 29.14 -21.83
C GLN A 105 -13.37 28.40 -23.13
N MET A 106 -12.65 29.03 -24.08
CA MET A 106 -12.17 28.35 -25.29
C MET A 106 -11.20 27.20 -24.96
N GLN A 107 -10.31 27.39 -23.98
CA GLN A 107 -9.45 26.30 -23.50
C GLN A 107 -10.30 25.14 -22.97
N LYS A 108 -11.30 25.42 -22.13
CA LYS A 108 -12.19 24.42 -21.57
C LYS A 108 -12.94 23.65 -22.65
N ASP A 109 -13.51 24.35 -23.62
CA ASP A 109 -14.34 23.73 -24.65
C ASP A 109 -13.52 22.84 -25.58
N ASN A 110 -12.34 23.28 -26.01
CA ASN A 110 -11.59 22.66 -27.08
C ASN A 110 -10.42 21.79 -26.62
N ILE A 111 -9.71 22.14 -25.53
CA ILE A 111 -8.52 21.41 -25.09
C ILE A 111 -8.93 20.15 -24.28
N PRO A 112 -8.42 18.96 -24.63
CA PRO A 112 -8.68 17.75 -23.85
C PRO A 112 -7.99 17.78 -22.48
N TYR A 113 -8.45 16.94 -21.56
CA TYR A 113 -7.93 16.76 -20.20
C TYR A 113 -8.14 17.91 -19.23
N ILE A 114 -8.43 19.14 -19.67
CA ILE A 114 -8.86 20.22 -18.80
C ILE A 114 -10.24 19.91 -18.22
N GLY A 115 -10.59 20.46 -17.05
CA GLY A 115 -11.91 20.25 -16.44
C GLY A 115 -11.91 20.59 -14.95
N GLU A 116 -12.99 20.26 -14.28
CA GLU A 116 -13.20 20.57 -12.85
C GLU A 116 -13.14 19.33 -11.95
N LEU A 117 -13.13 18.10 -12.52
CA LEU A 117 -13.11 16.85 -11.76
C LEU A 117 -12.09 15.89 -12.37
N PHE A 118 -11.21 15.35 -11.53
CA PHE A 118 -10.08 14.55 -11.94
C PHE A 118 -9.95 13.28 -11.10
N LEU A 119 -9.51 12.19 -11.74
CA LEU A 119 -9.18 10.92 -11.10
C LEU A 119 -7.84 10.40 -11.62
N GLY A 120 -6.88 10.25 -10.73
CA GLY A 120 -5.57 9.65 -10.98
C GLY A 120 -5.44 8.31 -10.28
N HIS A 121 -4.65 7.43 -10.87
CA HIS A 121 -4.32 6.13 -10.31
C HIS A 121 -2.88 5.77 -10.61
N VAL A 122 -2.16 5.26 -9.62
CA VAL A 122 -0.87 4.61 -9.78
C VAL A 122 -1.03 3.13 -9.47
N ARG A 123 -0.63 2.29 -10.45
CA ARG A 123 -0.87 0.86 -10.41
C ARG A 123 0.36 0.10 -9.96
N TYR A 124 0.11 -0.86 -9.10
CA TYR A 124 0.97 -2.01 -8.93
C TYR A 124 0.33 -3.24 -9.61
N GLY A 125 1.06 -3.93 -10.48
CA GLY A 125 0.56 -5.02 -11.31
C GLY A 125 0.48 -6.37 -10.59
N THR A 126 -0.49 -6.56 -9.71
CA THR A 126 -0.74 -7.86 -9.05
C THR A 126 -1.45 -8.87 -9.94
N PHE A 127 -2.31 -8.39 -10.85
CA PHE A 127 -3.13 -9.21 -11.76
C PHE A 127 -2.92 -8.78 -13.22
N GLY A 128 -3.03 -9.75 -14.18
CA GLY A 128 -3.10 -9.46 -15.62
C GLY A 128 -1.78 -9.08 -16.27
N LYS A 129 -0.61 -9.40 -15.69
CA LYS A 129 0.73 -9.03 -16.20
C LYS A 129 0.78 -7.52 -16.55
N ASN A 130 1.76 -7.05 -17.29
CA ASN A 130 1.87 -5.64 -17.68
C ASN A 130 0.93 -5.30 -18.87
N ASN A 131 -0.39 -5.58 -18.75
CA ASN A 131 -1.38 -5.28 -19.79
C ASN A 131 -2.02 -3.91 -19.53
N ILE A 132 -2.06 -3.05 -20.59
CA ILE A 132 -2.70 -1.73 -20.55
C ILE A 132 -4.20 -1.82 -20.19
N GLU A 133 -4.87 -2.91 -20.57
CA GLU A 133 -6.29 -3.11 -20.26
C GLU A 133 -6.56 -3.28 -18.76
N SER A 134 -5.55 -3.65 -17.97
CA SER A 134 -5.64 -3.72 -16.51
C SER A 134 -5.28 -2.41 -15.80
N VAL A 135 -4.92 -1.35 -16.52
CA VAL A 135 -4.55 -0.05 -15.92
C VAL A 135 -5.79 0.80 -15.68
N HIS A 136 -5.99 1.23 -14.44
CA HIS A 136 -7.05 2.18 -14.07
C HIS A 136 -6.74 3.61 -14.57
N PRO A 137 -7.75 4.50 -14.70
CA PRO A 137 -9.18 4.30 -14.45
C PRO A 137 -9.88 3.50 -15.56
N PHE A 138 -10.88 2.71 -15.16
CA PHE A 138 -11.81 2.07 -16.09
C PHE A 138 -12.96 3.01 -16.42
N LEU A 139 -13.52 2.90 -17.63
CA LEU A 139 -14.64 3.71 -18.09
C LEU A 139 -15.75 2.78 -18.60
N ARG A 140 -16.91 2.90 -17.98
CA ARG A 140 -18.19 2.40 -18.48
C ARG A 140 -18.87 3.53 -19.22
N GLN A 141 -18.96 3.44 -20.53
CA GLN A 141 -19.44 4.51 -21.39
C GLN A 141 -20.89 4.31 -21.82
N ASN A 142 -21.66 5.40 -21.81
CA ASN A 142 -23.05 5.45 -22.23
C ASN A 142 -23.34 6.81 -22.92
N ASN A 143 -24.36 6.88 -23.80
CA ASN A 143 -24.80 8.14 -24.42
C ASN A 143 -25.52 9.08 -23.43
N TRP A 144 -25.99 8.56 -22.31
CA TRP A 144 -26.59 9.38 -21.25
C TRP A 144 -25.51 9.77 -20.25
N MET A 145 -25.28 11.07 -20.10
CA MET A 145 -24.21 11.62 -19.27
C MET A 145 -24.19 11.03 -17.84
N HIS A 146 -25.35 10.95 -17.18
CA HIS A 146 -25.48 10.42 -15.83
C HIS A 146 -25.32 8.89 -15.70
N ARG A 147 -25.21 8.15 -16.81
CA ARG A 147 -24.90 6.71 -16.82
C ARG A 147 -23.42 6.40 -17.10
N ASN A 148 -22.62 7.42 -17.42
CA ASN A 148 -21.17 7.23 -17.54
C ASN A 148 -20.56 7.09 -16.15
N LEU A 149 -19.69 6.09 -15.99
CA LEU A 149 -19.02 5.78 -14.74
C LEU A 149 -17.54 5.53 -15.00
N ILE A 150 -16.67 6.25 -14.29
CA ILE A 150 -15.22 6.05 -14.27
C ILE A 150 -14.85 5.54 -12.90
N VAL A 151 -14.09 4.44 -12.80
CA VAL A 151 -13.69 3.85 -11.52
C VAL A 151 -12.19 3.59 -11.49
N ALA A 152 -11.58 3.92 -10.36
CA ALA A 152 -10.23 3.51 -10.00
C ALA A 152 -10.17 3.16 -8.52
N GLY A 153 -9.24 2.30 -8.12
CA GLY A 153 -9.13 1.96 -6.72
C GLY A 153 -7.88 1.18 -6.36
N ASN A 154 -7.55 1.23 -5.08
CA ASN A 154 -6.65 0.31 -4.42
C ASN A 154 -7.52 -0.73 -3.72
N PHE A 155 -7.72 -1.86 -4.35
CA PHE A 155 -8.59 -2.89 -3.82
C PHE A 155 -8.25 -4.29 -4.36
N ASN A 156 -8.67 -5.30 -3.61
CA ASN A 156 -8.75 -6.67 -4.05
C ASN A 156 -9.94 -7.35 -3.36
N MET A 157 -10.75 -8.04 -4.15
CA MET A 157 -11.88 -8.82 -3.68
C MET A 157 -11.47 -10.29 -3.53
N THR A 158 -11.81 -10.89 -2.39
CA THR A 158 -11.52 -12.31 -2.13
C THR A 158 -12.51 -13.24 -2.82
N ASN A 159 -13.68 -12.71 -3.21
CA ASN A 159 -14.82 -13.45 -3.76
C ASN A 159 -15.24 -12.97 -5.16
N VAL A 160 -14.27 -12.64 -6.02
CA VAL A 160 -14.53 -12.14 -7.39
C VAL A 160 -15.43 -13.09 -8.18
N THR A 161 -15.22 -14.41 -8.09
CA THR A 161 -15.99 -15.42 -8.81
C THR A 161 -17.48 -15.38 -8.44
N GLU A 162 -17.80 -15.28 -7.16
CA GLU A 162 -19.18 -15.19 -6.67
C GLU A 162 -19.85 -13.89 -7.12
N LEU A 163 -19.10 -12.77 -7.04
CA LEU A 163 -19.59 -11.47 -7.50
C LEU A 163 -19.83 -11.45 -9.01
N PHE A 164 -18.92 -12.04 -9.81
CA PHE A 164 -19.08 -12.18 -11.25
C PHE A 164 -20.31 -13.04 -11.60
N ASN A 165 -20.48 -14.19 -10.96
CA ASN A 165 -21.65 -15.03 -11.18
C ASN A 165 -22.95 -14.30 -10.83
N SER A 166 -22.96 -13.47 -9.79
CA SER A 166 -24.14 -12.65 -9.46
C SER A 166 -24.51 -11.65 -10.56
N LEU A 167 -23.53 -11.12 -11.31
CA LEU A 167 -23.79 -10.28 -12.49
C LEU A 167 -24.40 -11.07 -13.64
N VAL A 168 -23.93 -12.30 -13.86
CA VAL A 168 -24.50 -13.20 -14.89
C VAL A 168 -25.95 -13.54 -14.55
N GLU A 169 -26.26 -13.82 -13.28
CA GLU A 169 -27.63 -14.04 -12.81
C GLU A 169 -28.54 -12.80 -12.98
N LEU A 170 -27.97 -11.59 -12.91
CA LEU A 170 -28.67 -10.34 -13.23
C LEU A 170 -28.84 -10.11 -14.74
N GLY A 171 -28.46 -11.08 -15.58
CA GLY A 171 -28.59 -11.01 -17.03
C GLY A 171 -27.47 -10.23 -17.73
N GLN A 172 -26.38 -9.90 -17.03
CA GLN A 172 -25.23 -9.23 -17.63
C GLN A 172 -24.26 -10.22 -18.25
N HIS A 173 -23.43 -9.73 -19.18
CA HIS A 173 -22.37 -10.52 -19.81
C HIS A 173 -21.05 -9.74 -19.79
N PRO A 174 -20.38 -9.61 -18.59
CA PRO A 174 -19.11 -8.90 -18.50
C PRO A 174 -18.04 -9.58 -19.37
N LYS A 175 -17.21 -8.77 -20.01
CA LYS A 175 -16.22 -9.25 -21.00
C LYS A 175 -15.02 -9.99 -20.39
N GLU A 176 -14.78 -9.82 -19.08
CA GLU A 176 -13.68 -10.47 -18.36
C GLU A 176 -14.00 -10.58 -16.86
N MET A 177 -13.44 -11.59 -16.22
CA MET A 177 -13.56 -11.83 -14.78
C MET A 177 -12.37 -11.19 -14.04
N ALA A 178 -12.36 -9.85 -13.99
CA ALA A 178 -11.44 -9.08 -13.15
C ALA A 178 -12.24 -8.39 -12.03
N ASP A 179 -11.64 -8.21 -10.87
CA ASP A 179 -12.30 -7.57 -9.73
C ASP A 179 -12.78 -6.15 -10.07
N THR A 180 -11.95 -5.35 -10.74
CA THR A 180 -12.30 -3.97 -11.12
C THR A 180 -13.48 -3.93 -12.09
N VAL A 181 -13.49 -4.79 -13.12
CA VAL A 181 -14.61 -4.86 -14.08
C VAL A 181 -15.87 -5.33 -13.37
N THR A 182 -15.76 -6.36 -12.54
CA THR A 182 -16.90 -6.91 -11.77
C THR A 182 -17.51 -5.86 -10.85
N VAL A 183 -16.69 -5.12 -10.11
CA VAL A 183 -17.14 -4.04 -9.22
C VAL A 183 -17.76 -2.89 -9.99
N MET A 184 -17.11 -2.43 -11.08
CA MET A 184 -17.60 -1.34 -11.91
C MET A 184 -18.96 -1.69 -12.56
N GLU A 185 -19.11 -2.89 -13.10
CA GLU A 185 -20.37 -3.32 -13.72
C GLU A 185 -21.48 -3.49 -12.67
N LYS A 186 -21.15 -3.95 -11.46
CA LYS A 186 -22.13 -4.03 -10.37
C LYS A 186 -22.61 -2.66 -9.92
N ILE A 187 -21.72 -1.67 -9.78
CA ILE A 187 -22.11 -0.27 -9.51
C ILE A 187 -22.94 0.26 -10.70
N GLY A 188 -22.48 0.02 -11.93
CA GLY A 188 -23.16 0.46 -13.15
C GLY A 188 -24.58 -0.10 -13.31
N HIS A 189 -24.80 -1.34 -12.90
CA HIS A 189 -26.13 -1.96 -12.90
C HIS A 189 -27.11 -1.18 -12.00
N PHE A 190 -26.73 -0.91 -10.76
CA PHE A 190 -27.59 -0.19 -9.83
C PHE A 190 -27.68 1.30 -10.14
N LEU A 191 -26.68 1.87 -10.81
CA LEU A 191 -26.76 3.21 -11.39
C LEU A 191 -27.83 3.29 -12.50
N ASP A 192 -27.86 2.28 -13.40
CA ASP A 192 -28.86 2.19 -14.45
C ASP A 192 -30.28 2.03 -13.90
N ASP A 193 -30.45 1.23 -12.85
CA ASP A 193 -31.74 1.08 -12.15
C ASP A 193 -32.21 2.42 -11.58
N GLU A 194 -31.37 3.08 -10.78
CA GLU A 194 -31.71 4.36 -10.13
C GLU A 194 -32.05 5.45 -11.16
N VAL A 195 -31.29 5.54 -12.24
CA VAL A 195 -31.55 6.44 -13.35
C VAL A 195 -32.89 6.12 -14.02
N THR A 196 -33.22 4.83 -14.19
CA THR A 196 -34.47 4.39 -14.80
C THR A 196 -35.67 4.75 -13.92
N ASP A 197 -35.56 4.55 -12.61
CA ASP A 197 -36.60 4.89 -11.63
C ASP A 197 -36.86 6.40 -11.63
N LEU A 198 -35.81 7.22 -11.54
CA LEU A 198 -35.90 8.68 -11.59
C LEU A 198 -36.47 9.18 -12.93
N TYR A 199 -36.09 8.58 -14.05
CA TYR A 199 -36.67 8.92 -15.35
C TYR A 199 -38.17 8.62 -15.42
N GLN A 200 -38.62 7.50 -14.84
CA GLN A 200 -40.05 7.18 -14.80
C GLN A 200 -40.83 8.18 -13.94
N GLU A 201 -40.26 8.63 -12.79
CA GLU A 201 -40.80 9.70 -11.97
C GLU A 201 -40.93 11.00 -12.78
N CYS A 202 -39.87 11.43 -13.47
CA CYS A 202 -39.88 12.63 -14.31
C CYS A 202 -40.95 12.54 -15.41
N LYS A 203 -41.05 11.39 -16.07
CA LYS A 203 -42.08 11.16 -17.10
C LYS A 203 -43.50 11.24 -16.55
N ASN A 204 -43.74 10.66 -15.38
CA ASN A 204 -45.05 10.74 -14.72
C ASN A 204 -45.43 12.19 -14.33
N ASN A 205 -44.43 13.04 -14.06
CA ASN A 205 -44.59 14.47 -13.83
C ASN A 205 -44.66 15.32 -15.13
N GLY A 206 -44.72 14.67 -16.30
CA GLY A 206 -44.88 15.34 -17.60
C GLY A 206 -43.61 15.94 -18.21
N LEU A 207 -42.43 15.67 -17.66
CA LEU A 207 -41.17 16.18 -18.18
C LEU A 207 -40.77 15.45 -19.47
N SER A 208 -40.28 16.19 -20.44
CA SER A 208 -39.60 15.63 -21.62
C SER A 208 -38.26 15.00 -21.24
N LYS A 209 -37.68 14.18 -22.12
CA LYS A 209 -36.36 13.56 -21.90
C LYS A 209 -35.25 14.58 -21.65
N ARG A 210 -35.32 15.74 -22.33
CA ARG A 210 -34.33 16.82 -22.19
C ARG A 210 -34.43 17.49 -20.82
N GLU A 211 -35.66 17.76 -20.34
CA GLU A 211 -35.92 18.35 -19.03
C GLU A 211 -35.66 17.38 -17.86
N ALA A 212 -35.85 16.06 -18.09
CA ALA A 212 -35.58 15.04 -17.08
C ALA A 212 -34.07 14.89 -16.78
N SER A 213 -33.19 15.10 -17.75
CA SER A 213 -31.74 14.86 -17.60
C SER A 213 -31.10 15.67 -16.46
N PRO A 214 -31.27 16.99 -16.34
CA PRO A 214 -30.72 17.74 -15.21
C PRO A 214 -31.38 17.36 -13.86
N VAL A 215 -32.67 17.04 -13.85
CA VAL A 215 -33.39 16.60 -12.64
C VAL A 215 -32.86 15.26 -12.13
N ILE A 216 -32.60 14.31 -13.04
CA ILE A 216 -32.00 13.03 -12.70
C ILE A 216 -30.60 13.24 -12.11
N ALA A 217 -29.75 14.07 -12.74
CA ALA A 217 -28.41 14.36 -12.25
C ALA A 217 -28.43 14.97 -10.83
N GLU A 218 -29.38 15.85 -10.53
CA GLU A 218 -29.54 16.47 -9.21
C GLU A 218 -30.03 15.48 -8.15
N LYS A 219 -31.04 14.67 -8.49
CA LYS A 219 -31.70 13.73 -7.56
C LYS A 219 -30.97 12.43 -7.35
N LEU A 220 -29.97 12.10 -8.16
CA LEU A 220 -29.29 10.81 -8.13
C LEU A 220 -28.68 10.54 -6.75
N ASP A 221 -29.09 9.43 -6.12
CA ASP A 221 -28.63 9.01 -4.80
C ASP A 221 -27.49 7.98 -4.92
N ILE A 222 -26.24 8.50 -4.83
CA ILE A 222 -25.03 7.69 -4.89
C ILE A 222 -24.95 6.70 -3.70
N ALA A 223 -25.36 7.12 -2.49
CA ALA A 223 -25.33 6.26 -1.32
C ALA A 223 -26.24 5.04 -1.50
N LYS A 224 -27.44 5.23 -2.03
CA LYS A 224 -28.39 4.16 -2.35
C LYS A 224 -27.79 3.17 -3.38
N ILE A 225 -27.14 3.70 -4.43
CA ILE A 225 -26.47 2.89 -5.45
C ILE A 225 -25.36 2.05 -4.82
N LEU A 226 -24.48 2.66 -4.03
CA LEU A 226 -23.37 1.98 -3.39
C LEU A 226 -23.84 0.93 -2.36
N LYS A 227 -24.87 1.23 -1.57
CA LYS A 227 -25.50 0.26 -0.62
C LYS A 227 -26.03 -0.99 -1.33
N ARG A 228 -26.59 -0.83 -2.52
CA ARG A 228 -27.07 -1.97 -3.34
C ARG A 228 -25.90 -2.74 -3.98
N ALA A 229 -24.94 -2.01 -4.56
CA ALA A 229 -23.81 -2.59 -5.26
C ALA A 229 -22.87 -3.37 -4.34
N SER A 230 -22.62 -2.87 -3.13
CA SER A 230 -21.66 -3.45 -2.19
C SER A 230 -22.16 -4.68 -1.43
N LYS A 231 -23.42 -5.09 -1.64
CA LYS A 231 -23.93 -6.32 -1.03
C LYS A 231 -23.10 -7.54 -1.44
N GLY A 232 -22.60 -8.25 -0.43
CA GLY A 232 -21.77 -9.45 -0.59
C GLY A 232 -20.31 -9.16 -0.98
N TRP A 233 -19.84 -7.92 -0.93
CA TRP A 233 -18.42 -7.64 -1.15
C TRP A 233 -17.60 -8.13 0.04
N ASP A 234 -16.57 -8.93 -0.26
CA ASP A 234 -15.55 -9.39 0.68
C ASP A 234 -14.18 -8.99 0.14
N GLY A 235 -13.42 -8.23 0.90
CA GLY A 235 -12.12 -7.74 0.47
C GLY A 235 -11.69 -6.46 1.18
N GLY A 236 -10.51 -5.96 0.83
CA GLY A 236 -9.98 -4.67 1.27
C GLY A 236 -9.99 -3.67 0.12
N TYR A 237 -10.60 -2.50 0.31
CA TYR A 237 -10.72 -1.53 -0.76
C TYR A 237 -10.81 -0.06 -0.32
N ALA A 238 -10.18 0.80 -1.12
CA ALA A 238 -10.45 2.22 -1.21
C ALA A 238 -10.61 2.55 -2.70
N MET A 239 -11.82 2.87 -3.14
CA MET A 239 -12.13 3.12 -4.55
C MET A 239 -12.76 4.48 -4.77
N ALA A 240 -12.46 5.09 -5.91
CA ALA A 240 -13.03 6.35 -6.34
C ALA A 240 -13.81 6.16 -7.63
N GLY A 241 -14.95 6.86 -7.73
CA GLY A 241 -15.80 6.85 -8.92
C GLY A 241 -16.19 8.26 -9.33
N LEU A 242 -16.19 8.51 -10.64
CA LEU A 242 -16.71 9.74 -11.24
C LEU A 242 -17.92 9.40 -12.11
N LEU A 243 -18.99 10.16 -11.96
CA LEU A 243 -20.17 10.08 -12.83
C LEU A 243 -20.10 11.17 -13.88
N GLY A 244 -20.50 10.87 -15.11
CA GLY A 244 -20.32 11.76 -16.25
C GLY A 244 -20.97 13.15 -16.11
N HIS A 245 -22.00 13.32 -15.27
CA HIS A 245 -22.62 14.61 -14.99
C HIS A 245 -21.85 15.47 -13.96
N GLY A 246 -20.83 14.90 -13.27
CA GLY A 246 -19.96 15.64 -12.38
C GLY A 246 -20.03 15.27 -10.91
N ASP A 247 -20.93 14.38 -10.50
CA ASP A 247 -20.88 13.79 -9.16
C ASP A 247 -19.72 12.80 -9.04
N SER A 248 -19.20 12.61 -7.84
CA SER A 248 -18.13 11.65 -7.57
C SER A 248 -18.23 11.08 -6.16
N PHE A 249 -17.52 9.99 -5.93
CA PHE A 249 -17.44 9.35 -4.62
C PHE A 249 -16.08 8.72 -4.38
N VAL A 250 -15.73 8.56 -3.10
CA VAL A 250 -14.67 7.67 -2.64
C VAL A 250 -15.24 6.78 -1.56
N PHE A 251 -15.12 5.47 -1.72
CA PHE A 251 -15.73 4.47 -0.85
C PHE A 251 -14.69 3.54 -0.25
N ARG A 252 -14.74 3.32 1.06
CA ARG A 252 -13.79 2.53 1.84
C ARG A 252 -14.43 1.28 2.42
N ASP A 253 -13.66 0.19 2.51
CA ASP A 253 -14.10 -1.08 3.09
C ASP A 253 -14.50 -0.95 4.56
N PRO A 254 -15.41 -1.84 5.08
CA PRO A 254 -15.98 -1.73 6.42
C PRO A 254 -14.99 -2.03 7.55
N ALA A 255 -13.85 -2.67 7.29
CA ALA A 255 -12.77 -2.88 8.26
C ALA A 255 -11.67 -1.80 8.17
N GLY A 256 -11.75 -0.90 7.16
CA GLY A 256 -10.77 0.16 6.95
C GLY A 256 -9.38 -0.38 6.60
N ILE A 257 -9.31 -1.51 5.90
CA ILE A 257 -8.07 -2.19 5.51
C ILE A 257 -7.19 -1.24 4.71
N ARG A 258 -7.78 -0.60 3.67
CA ARG A 258 -7.07 0.32 2.80
C ARG A 258 -7.20 1.77 3.27
N PRO A 259 -6.12 2.57 3.19
CA PRO A 259 -6.15 3.96 3.61
C PRO A 259 -6.80 4.85 2.54
N ALA A 260 -7.54 5.86 3.00
CA ALA A 260 -8.04 6.98 2.20
C ALA A 260 -8.13 8.23 3.07
N TYR A 261 -7.56 9.32 2.60
CA TYR A 261 -7.54 10.61 3.27
C TYR A 261 -8.12 11.68 2.37
N PHE A 262 -8.78 12.69 2.95
CA PHE A 262 -9.34 13.80 2.20
C PHE A 262 -9.12 15.14 2.90
N TYR A 263 -9.20 16.19 2.12
CA TYR A 263 -9.22 17.58 2.54
C TYR A 263 -10.23 18.36 1.70
N GLU A 264 -10.92 19.27 2.33
CA GLU A 264 -11.90 20.16 1.72
C GLU A 264 -11.72 21.58 2.22
N ASP A 265 -11.84 22.54 1.30
CA ASP A 265 -12.01 23.95 1.56
C ASP A 265 -13.04 24.56 0.59
N ASP A 266 -13.07 25.90 0.48
CA ASP A 266 -13.97 26.60 -0.45
C ASP A 266 -13.53 26.55 -1.92
N GLU A 267 -12.32 26.07 -2.20
CA GLU A 267 -11.78 25.99 -3.55
C GLU A 267 -11.71 24.56 -4.10
N ILE A 268 -11.35 23.59 -3.24
CA ILE A 268 -11.10 22.22 -3.68
C ILE A 268 -11.69 21.17 -2.74
N VAL A 269 -11.90 19.99 -3.29
CA VAL A 269 -11.94 18.73 -2.54
C VAL A 269 -10.87 17.83 -3.12
N VAL A 270 -10.03 17.28 -2.26
CA VAL A 270 -8.95 16.37 -2.66
C VAL A 270 -8.99 15.11 -1.83
N VAL A 271 -8.80 13.95 -2.49
CA VAL A 271 -8.67 12.65 -1.83
C VAL A 271 -7.39 11.98 -2.33
N ALA A 272 -6.65 11.34 -1.43
CA ALA A 272 -5.47 10.52 -1.77
C ALA A 272 -5.36 9.32 -0.85
N SER A 273 -4.61 8.30 -1.27
CA SER A 273 -4.33 7.14 -0.44
C SER A 273 -3.45 7.46 0.77
N GLU A 274 -2.67 8.55 0.71
CA GLU A 274 -1.74 8.93 1.77
C GLU A 274 -1.91 10.40 2.18
N ARG A 275 -1.95 10.68 3.49
CA ARG A 275 -2.07 12.04 4.06
C ARG A 275 -0.94 12.99 3.61
N PRO A 276 0.36 12.61 3.64
CA PRO A 276 1.45 13.49 3.25
C PRO A 276 1.39 13.97 1.80
N VAL A 277 0.72 13.22 0.93
CA VAL A 277 0.51 13.58 -0.47
C VAL A 277 -0.34 14.84 -0.58
N ILE A 278 -1.43 14.90 0.17
CA ILE A 278 -2.32 16.08 0.24
C ILE A 278 -1.58 17.25 0.88
N GLN A 279 -0.93 17.01 2.04
CA GLN A 279 -0.18 18.04 2.77
C GLN A 279 0.87 18.71 1.89
N THR A 280 1.68 17.91 1.20
CA THR A 280 2.77 18.45 0.38
C THR A 280 2.27 19.15 -0.88
N THR A 281 1.19 18.63 -1.51
CA THR A 281 0.67 19.18 -2.77
C THR A 281 -0.03 20.52 -2.57
N PHE A 282 -0.74 20.68 -1.44
CA PHE A 282 -1.57 21.86 -1.18
C PHE A 282 -1.07 22.71 -0.01
N ASN A 283 0.04 22.32 0.62
CA ASN A 283 0.59 22.99 1.81
C ASN A 283 -0.45 23.07 2.96
N VAL A 284 -1.10 21.96 3.23
CA VAL A 284 -2.15 21.85 4.24
C VAL A 284 -1.59 21.27 5.54
N PRO A 285 -1.90 21.84 6.71
CA PRO A 285 -1.46 21.30 8.00
C PRO A 285 -2.10 19.94 8.29
N PHE A 286 -1.42 19.15 9.11
CA PHE A 286 -1.78 17.76 9.44
C PHE A 286 -3.23 17.62 9.92
N GLU A 287 -3.67 18.51 10.78
CA GLU A 287 -4.96 18.46 11.48
C GLU A 287 -6.16 18.69 10.55
N LYS A 288 -5.93 19.27 9.38
CA LYS A 288 -6.99 19.53 8.39
C LYS A 288 -7.23 18.36 7.44
N VAL A 289 -6.29 17.41 7.33
CA VAL A 289 -6.46 16.24 6.48
C VAL A 289 -7.12 15.13 7.28
N GLN A 290 -8.31 14.74 6.86
CA GLN A 290 -9.15 13.74 7.54
C GLN A 290 -8.97 12.36 6.93
N GLU A 291 -9.11 11.31 7.75
CA GLU A 291 -9.19 9.92 7.30
C GLU A 291 -10.66 9.58 7.02
N LEU A 292 -10.96 9.06 5.84
CA LEU A 292 -12.30 8.54 5.51
C LEU A 292 -12.62 7.34 6.41
N GLN A 293 -13.77 7.36 7.07
CA GLN A 293 -14.13 6.32 8.02
C GLN A 293 -14.40 4.97 7.33
N PRO A 294 -14.10 3.83 8.00
CA PRO A 294 -14.44 2.50 7.49
C PRO A 294 -15.93 2.37 7.15
N GLY A 295 -16.24 1.71 6.04
CA GLY A 295 -17.61 1.48 5.58
C GLY A 295 -18.31 2.70 4.99
N ASN A 296 -17.67 3.89 5.02
CA ASN A 296 -18.25 5.13 4.54
C ASN A 296 -17.84 5.45 3.10
N ALA A 297 -18.67 6.23 2.44
CA ALA A 297 -18.34 6.92 1.21
C ALA A 297 -18.34 8.44 1.41
N LEU A 298 -17.28 9.09 0.93
CA LEU A 298 -17.26 10.53 0.70
C LEU A 298 -17.96 10.78 -0.64
N ILE A 299 -19.10 11.46 -0.61
CA ILE A 299 -19.89 11.80 -1.80
C ILE A 299 -19.70 13.28 -2.07
N ILE A 300 -19.31 13.60 -3.30
CA ILE A 300 -19.04 14.95 -3.77
C ILE A 300 -20.00 15.23 -4.93
N LYS A 301 -20.96 16.11 -4.70
CA LYS A 301 -21.93 16.49 -5.73
C LYS A 301 -21.31 17.49 -6.72
N LYS A 302 -21.86 17.55 -7.93
CA LYS A 302 -21.47 18.54 -8.97
C LYS A 302 -21.45 19.97 -8.43
N ASN A 303 -22.41 20.34 -7.60
CA ASN A 303 -22.52 21.69 -7.00
C ASN A 303 -21.45 21.98 -5.92
N GLY A 304 -20.55 21.03 -5.63
CA GLY A 304 -19.48 21.18 -4.64
C GLY A 304 -19.87 20.79 -3.20
N THR A 305 -21.09 20.33 -2.97
CA THR A 305 -21.51 19.80 -1.66
C THR A 305 -20.80 18.48 -1.38
N VAL A 306 -20.24 18.35 -0.19
CA VAL A 306 -19.52 17.16 0.26
C VAL A 306 -20.24 16.56 1.47
N SER A 307 -20.39 15.25 1.48
CA SER A 307 -20.93 14.52 2.62
C SER A 307 -20.23 13.16 2.78
N GLU A 308 -19.90 12.80 4.01
CA GLU A 308 -19.48 11.45 4.36
C GLU A 308 -20.71 10.67 4.85
N GLN A 309 -20.98 9.53 4.23
CA GLN A 309 -22.17 8.72 4.51
C GLN A 309 -21.80 7.26 4.73
N GLU A 310 -22.45 6.63 5.74
CA GLU A 310 -22.33 5.19 5.97
C GLU A 310 -23.03 4.40 4.85
N ILE A 311 -22.28 3.56 4.18
CA ILE A 311 -22.75 2.67 3.11
C ILE A 311 -22.89 1.24 3.63
N ILE A 312 -21.86 0.74 4.30
CA ILE A 312 -21.83 -0.56 4.99
C ILE A 312 -21.52 -0.27 6.45
N THR A 313 -22.24 -0.94 7.35
CA THR A 313 -21.96 -0.81 8.79
C THR A 313 -20.51 -1.21 9.07
N PRO A 314 -19.73 -0.32 9.68
CA PRO A 314 -18.34 -0.61 10.01
C PRO A 314 -18.20 -1.83 10.91
N THR A 315 -17.19 -2.63 10.64
CA THR A 315 -16.74 -3.71 11.54
C THR A 315 -15.66 -3.20 12.48
N VAL A 316 -15.03 -4.08 13.26
CA VAL A 316 -13.84 -3.71 14.03
C VAL A 316 -12.75 -3.25 13.05
N LYS A 317 -12.22 -2.04 13.28
CA LYS A 317 -11.18 -1.46 12.42
C LYS A 317 -9.93 -2.35 12.43
N LYS A 318 -9.57 -2.85 11.26
CA LYS A 318 -8.40 -3.69 11.00
C LYS A 318 -7.56 -3.07 9.88
N ALA A 319 -7.23 -1.78 10.04
CA ALA A 319 -6.36 -1.07 9.10
C ALA A 319 -5.00 -1.76 9.02
N CYS A 320 -4.47 -1.93 7.82
CA CYS A 320 -3.25 -2.66 7.55
C CYS A 320 -2.05 -2.09 8.33
N SER A 321 -1.42 -2.90 9.16
CA SER A 321 -0.22 -2.52 9.91
C SER A 321 1.02 -2.43 9.00
N PHE A 322 1.03 -3.15 7.89
CA PHE A 322 2.13 -3.11 6.93
C PHE A 322 2.21 -1.77 6.18
N GLU A 323 1.08 -1.05 6.06
CA GLU A 323 1.08 0.36 5.64
C GLU A 323 1.97 1.22 6.54
N ARG A 324 1.97 0.98 7.85
CA ARG A 324 2.75 1.74 8.83
C ARG A 324 4.23 1.35 8.79
N ILE A 325 4.50 0.06 8.66
CA ILE A 325 5.87 -0.46 8.63
C ILE A 325 6.59 -0.08 7.33
N TYR A 326 5.91 -0.24 6.18
CA TYR A 326 6.58 -0.25 4.88
C TYR A 326 5.95 0.66 3.81
N PHE A 327 4.66 0.45 3.44
CA PHE A 327 4.10 1.02 2.21
C PHE A 327 3.93 2.52 2.22
N SER A 328 3.33 3.07 3.29
CA SER A 328 3.05 4.50 3.38
C SER A 328 4.31 5.32 3.63
N ARG A 329 4.27 6.57 3.19
CA ARG A 329 5.41 7.48 3.32
C ARG A 329 5.77 7.74 4.78
N GLY A 330 7.04 7.59 5.10
CA GLY A 330 7.60 7.92 6.42
C GLY A 330 7.62 9.41 6.76
N SER A 331 7.19 10.27 5.84
CA SER A 331 7.00 11.73 6.09
C SER A 331 5.65 12.07 6.75
N ASP A 332 4.76 11.09 6.94
CA ASP A 332 3.60 11.24 7.82
C ASP A 332 4.07 11.32 9.28
N ALA A 333 3.57 12.30 10.04
CA ALA A 333 4.01 12.53 11.41
C ALA A 333 3.73 11.35 12.34
N GLU A 334 2.57 10.68 12.19
CA GLU A 334 2.23 9.48 12.97
C GLU A 334 3.13 8.30 12.56
N ILE A 335 3.27 8.04 11.25
CA ILE A 335 4.10 6.93 10.75
C ILE A 335 5.57 7.11 11.17
N TYR A 336 6.06 8.34 11.13
CA TYR A 336 7.42 8.64 11.57
C TYR A 336 7.65 8.23 13.04
N GLN A 337 6.73 8.61 13.94
CA GLN A 337 6.82 8.25 15.35
C GLN A 337 6.63 6.74 15.57
N GLU A 338 5.67 6.13 14.88
CA GLU A 338 5.42 4.68 14.96
C GLU A 338 6.64 3.86 14.54
N ARG A 339 7.30 4.24 13.43
CA ARG A 339 8.55 3.58 13.00
C ARG A 339 9.68 3.78 14.00
N LYS A 340 9.81 4.95 14.61
CA LYS A 340 10.79 5.17 15.68
C LYS A 340 10.48 4.27 16.88
N GLU A 341 9.21 4.17 17.27
CA GLU A 341 8.80 3.35 18.41
C GLU A 341 9.07 1.86 18.15
N LEU A 342 8.83 1.37 16.93
CA LEU A 342 9.23 0.01 16.53
C LEU A 342 10.73 -0.24 16.76
N GLY A 343 11.56 0.72 16.39
CA GLY A 343 13.01 0.66 16.62
C GLY A 343 13.38 0.64 18.11
N LYS A 344 12.70 1.42 18.95
CA LYS A 344 12.93 1.43 20.41
C LYS A 344 12.53 0.10 21.04
N LEU A 345 11.35 -0.40 20.70
CA LEU A 345 10.77 -1.59 21.31
C LEU A 345 11.53 -2.89 20.96
N ILE A 346 12.26 -2.92 19.84
CA ILE A 346 13.05 -4.11 19.47
C ILE A 346 14.42 -4.15 20.16
N LEU A 347 14.91 -3.05 20.70
CA LEU A 347 16.26 -2.96 21.27
C LEU A 347 16.58 -4.03 22.33
N PRO A 348 15.69 -4.37 23.30
CA PRO A 348 15.99 -5.39 24.31
C PRO A 348 16.41 -6.73 23.68
N ALA A 349 15.71 -7.19 22.64
CA ALA A 349 16.06 -8.42 21.94
C ALA A 349 17.39 -8.29 21.18
N VAL A 350 17.73 -7.10 20.69
CA VAL A 350 19.03 -6.83 20.06
C VAL A 350 20.16 -6.89 21.09
N LEU A 351 19.97 -6.28 22.28
CA LEU A 351 20.94 -6.31 23.36
C LEU A 351 21.22 -7.75 23.82
N ASP A 352 20.19 -8.58 23.95
CA ASP A 352 20.33 -9.99 24.27
C ASP A 352 21.16 -10.74 23.21
N ALA A 353 20.91 -10.45 21.93
CA ALA A 353 21.63 -11.10 20.81
C ALA A 353 23.12 -10.75 20.74
N ILE A 354 23.49 -9.52 21.15
CA ILE A 354 24.88 -9.08 21.27
C ILE A 354 25.47 -9.27 22.67
N GLU A 355 24.76 -9.98 23.58
CA GLU A 355 25.20 -10.25 24.95
C GLU A 355 25.48 -8.97 25.77
N ASN A 356 24.74 -7.89 25.48
CA ASN A 356 24.90 -6.52 26.01
C ASN A 356 26.25 -5.86 25.70
N ASP A 357 27.04 -6.41 24.76
CA ASP A 357 28.33 -5.86 24.34
C ASP A 357 28.13 -4.69 23.36
N THR A 358 27.73 -3.54 23.88
CA THR A 358 27.57 -2.32 23.09
C THR A 358 28.89 -1.67 22.69
N ASP A 359 29.98 -2.01 23.36
CA ASP A 359 31.29 -1.39 23.16
C ASP A 359 31.97 -1.93 21.87
N ASN A 360 31.75 -3.24 21.58
CA ASN A 360 32.20 -3.89 20.36
C ASN A 360 31.02 -4.14 19.40
N THR A 361 30.08 -3.20 19.29
CA THR A 361 28.95 -3.31 18.38
C THR A 361 28.81 -2.08 17.51
N VAL A 362 28.65 -2.30 16.21
CA VAL A 362 28.31 -1.26 15.23
C VAL A 362 26.87 -1.46 14.79
N PHE A 363 26.09 -0.39 14.87
CA PHE A 363 24.69 -0.36 14.43
C PHE A 363 24.58 0.30 13.07
N SER A 364 23.79 -0.32 12.18
CA SER A 364 23.53 0.17 10.82
C SER A 364 22.11 -0.18 10.37
N TYR A 365 21.75 0.19 9.15
CA TYR A 365 20.44 -0.10 8.58
C TYR A 365 20.53 -0.36 7.07
N ILE A 366 19.51 -1.03 6.53
CA ILE A 366 19.32 -1.18 5.09
C ILE A 366 18.49 0.01 4.59
N PRO A 367 19.04 0.83 3.66
CA PRO A 367 18.28 1.95 3.10
C PRO A 367 17.09 1.48 2.26
N ASN A 368 15.92 2.20 2.24
CA ASN A 368 15.70 3.50 2.87
C ASN A 368 14.67 3.41 3.99
N THR A 369 13.70 2.48 3.93
CA THR A 369 12.51 2.44 4.81
C THR A 369 12.87 2.21 6.28
N ALA A 370 13.87 1.37 6.55
CA ALA A 370 14.33 1.04 7.89
C ALA A 370 15.04 2.20 8.63
N GLU A 371 15.42 3.27 7.94
CA GLU A 371 16.18 4.38 8.54
C GLU A 371 15.49 5.00 9.75
N THR A 372 14.16 5.19 9.70
CA THR A 372 13.42 5.80 10.81
C THR A 372 13.39 4.87 12.03
N SER A 373 13.23 3.56 11.83
CA SER A 373 13.30 2.57 12.91
C SER A 373 14.69 2.49 13.51
N PHE A 374 15.73 2.62 12.66
CA PHE A 374 17.11 2.72 13.12
C PHE A 374 17.32 3.89 14.09
N TYR A 375 16.83 5.10 13.76
CA TYR A 375 16.93 6.24 14.69
C TYR A 375 16.26 5.95 16.03
N GLY A 376 15.09 5.32 16.04
CA GLY A 376 14.44 4.91 17.29
C GLY A 376 15.26 3.91 18.09
N MET A 377 15.86 2.91 17.45
CA MET A 377 16.73 1.92 18.09
C MET A 377 17.98 2.59 18.69
N ILE A 378 18.59 3.56 17.98
CA ILE A 378 19.77 4.29 18.49
C ILE A 378 19.43 5.22 19.65
N GLU A 379 18.25 5.88 19.65
CA GLU A 379 17.79 6.63 20.81
C GLU A 379 17.71 5.73 22.05
N ALA A 380 17.03 4.60 21.95
CA ALA A 380 16.93 3.64 23.06
C ALA A 380 18.29 3.05 23.48
N ALA A 381 19.19 2.77 22.52
CA ALA A 381 20.54 2.30 22.81
C ALA A 381 21.38 3.33 23.58
N ASN A 382 21.25 4.61 23.25
CA ASN A 382 21.87 5.70 24.00
C ASN A 382 21.29 5.82 25.43
N ASP A 383 19.97 5.67 25.58
CA ASP A 383 19.34 5.66 26.91
C ASP A 383 19.84 4.49 27.76
N PHE A 384 19.94 3.29 27.19
CA PHE A 384 20.53 2.13 27.84
C PHE A 384 21.99 2.40 28.26
N LEU A 385 22.80 2.93 27.36
CA LEU A 385 24.18 3.29 27.66
C LEU A 385 24.29 4.34 28.79
N ASN A 386 23.44 5.36 28.78
CA ASN A 386 23.39 6.38 29.83
C ASN A 386 22.98 5.80 31.17
N GLN A 387 22.02 4.87 31.20
CA GLN A 387 21.67 4.15 32.46
C GLN A 387 22.85 3.33 32.97
N ARG A 388 23.58 2.62 32.10
CA ARG A 388 24.79 1.86 32.43
C ARG A 388 25.88 2.78 33.02
N LYS A 389 26.14 3.95 32.37
CA LYS A 389 27.07 4.95 32.87
C LYS A 389 26.67 5.50 34.24
N ASN A 390 25.43 5.90 34.40
CA ASN A 390 24.91 6.43 35.68
C ASN A 390 25.07 5.41 36.81
N LYS A 391 24.68 4.15 36.55
CA LYS A 391 24.87 3.07 37.55
C LYS A 391 26.35 2.92 37.92
N PHE A 392 27.25 2.84 36.94
CA PHE A 392 28.68 2.72 37.19
C PHE A 392 29.24 3.88 38.02
N ILE A 393 28.87 5.14 37.69
CA ILE A 393 29.30 6.34 38.41
C ILE A 393 28.81 6.31 39.87
N LEU A 394 27.55 5.94 40.08
CA LEU A 394 26.97 5.87 41.44
C LEU A 394 27.62 4.76 42.28
N ASP A 395 27.84 3.58 41.71
CA ASP A 395 28.44 2.43 42.38
C ASP A 395 29.91 2.71 42.78
N ASN A 396 30.64 3.50 41.97
CA ASN A 396 32.05 3.81 42.16
C ASN A 396 32.31 5.22 42.68
N ARG A 397 31.33 5.94 43.19
CA ARG A 397 31.39 7.37 43.54
C ARG A 397 32.57 7.74 44.44
N LYS A 398 33.03 6.84 45.33
CA LYS A 398 34.13 7.11 46.28
C LYS A 398 35.52 6.90 45.69
N THR A 399 35.64 6.15 44.60
CA THR A 399 36.92 5.76 43.96
C THR A 399 37.11 6.30 42.58
N LEU A 400 36.10 7.04 42.02
CA LEU A 400 36.09 7.55 40.69
C LEU A 400 37.08 8.73 40.54
N THR A 401 38.10 8.54 39.71
CA THR A 401 39.02 9.64 39.32
C THR A 401 38.44 10.43 38.13
N LYS A 402 39.00 11.64 37.91
CA LYS A 402 38.60 12.49 36.77
C LYS A 402 38.83 11.79 35.43
N GLU A 403 39.96 11.14 35.27
CA GLU A 403 40.36 10.45 34.04
C GLU A 403 39.38 9.28 33.77
N LYS A 404 39.00 8.51 34.83
CA LYS A 404 38.05 7.42 34.67
C LYS A 404 36.63 7.91 34.38
N LEU A 405 36.25 9.05 34.93
CA LEU A 405 34.97 9.70 34.60
C LEU A 405 34.94 10.15 33.15
N GLU A 406 36.02 10.78 32.66
CA GLU A 406 36.13 11.24 31.26
C GLU A 406 36.08 10.02 30.30
N GLU A 407 36.79 8.93 30.62
CA GLU A 407 36.75 7.66 29.85
C GLU A 407 35.32 7.15 29.72
N ILE A 408 34.58 7.02 30.84
CA ILE A 408 33.20 6.51 30.84
C ILE A 408 32.27 7.43 30.07
N LEU A 409 32.38 8.73 30.24
CA LEU A 409 31.55 9.71 29.53
C LEU A 409 31.83 9.73 28.03
N SER A 410 33.05 9.40 27.60
CA SER A 410 33.45 9.37 26.20
C SER A 410 32.86 8.19 25.40
N VAL A 411 32.45 7.10 26.08
CA VAL A 411 31.83 5.95 25.42
C VAL A 411 30.57 6.36 24.69
N LYS A 412 30.40 5.94 23.45
CA LYS A 412 29.25 6.23 22.60
C LYS A 412 28.78 4.99 21.87
N ILE A 413 27.51 4.92 21.54
CA ILE A 413 27.01 3.92 20.60
C ILE A 413 27.65 4.18 19.25
N ARG A 414 28.26 3.15 18.65
CA ARG A 414 28.89 3.21 17.33
C ARG A 414 27.84 3.01 16.25
N THR A 415 27.68 4.01 15.40
CA THR A 415 26.74 3.99 14.29
C THR A 415 27.45 4.29 13.00
N GLU A 416 27.29 3.42 12.01
CA GLU A 416 27.93 3.59 10.70
C GLU A 416 26.95 3.33 9.58
N LYS A 417 27.06 4.08 8.49
CA LYS A 417 26.31 3.83 7.27
C LYS A 417 27.05 2.78 6.43
N ILE A 418 26.77 1.52 6.71
CA ILE A 418 27.45 0.39 6.06
C ILE A 418 26.94 0.16 4.64
N ALA A 419 25.63 0.14 4.44
CA ALA A 419 25.02 -0.05 3.13
C ALA A 419 24.60 1.29 2.52
N ILE A 420 25.09 1.56 1.32
CA ILE A 420 24.72 2.75 0.54
C ILE A 420 24.06 2.26 -0.75
N LYS A 421 22.80 2.63 -0.95
CA LYS A 421 22.07 2.27 -2.15
C LYS A 421 22.48 3.16 -3.32
N ASP A 422 23.05 2.57 -4.39
CA ASP A 422 23.28 3.31 -5.62
C ASP A 422 21.96 3.50 -6.39
N ALA A 423 21.51 4.74 -6.44
CA ALA A 423 20.26 5.13 -7.13
C ALA A 423 20.33 4.96 -8.66
N LYS A 424 21.52 4.83 -9.26
CA LYS A 424 21.71 4.71 -10.71
C LYS A 424 21.60 3.26 -11.22
N LEU A 425 21.87 2.28 -10.38
CA LEU A 425 21.68 0.89 -10.71
C LEU A 425 20.22 0.45 -10.50
N ARG A 426 19.31 0.99 -11.31
CA ARG A 426 18.00 0.36 -11.49
C ARG A 426 18.17 -0.79 -12.48
N THR A 427 17.70 -1.96 -12.12
CA THR A 427 17.75 -3.22 -12.88
C THR A 427 16.94 -3.17 -14.20
N PHE A 428 17.29 -2.27 -15.10
CA PHE A 428 16.55 -2.05 -16.36
C PHE A 428 17.03 -2.90 -17.53
N ILE A 429 18.10 -3.69 -17.39
CA ILE A 429 18.78 -4.26 -18.56
C ILE A 429 19.21 -5.70 -18.33
N THR A 430 18.39 -6.62 -17.79
CA THR A 430 18.79 -8.03 -17.95
C THR A 430 17.63 -9.01 -17.77
N ASP A 431 17.68 -10.09 -18.59
CA ASP A 431 16.91 -11.31 -18.43
C ASP A 431 17.13 -11.96 -17.04
N ASP A 432 16.14 -12.70 -16.56
CA ASP A 432 16.10 -13.28 -15.21
C ASP A 432 17.35 -14.09 -14.79
N ALA A 433 18.15 -14.58 -15.74
CA ALA A 433 19.36 -15.37 -15.49
C ALA A 433 20.57 -14.56 -14.94
N ASN A 434 20.65 -13.25 -15.21
CA ASN A 434 21.73 -12.37 -14.76
C ASN A 434 21.32 -11.43 -13.60
N ARG A 435 20.13 -11.62 -13.05
CA ARG A 435 19.57 -10.78 -11.98
C ARG A 435 20.31 -10.94 -10.66
N ASP A 436 20.84 -12.13 -10.39
CA ASP A 436 21.54 -12.45 -9.13
C ASP A 436 22.86 -11.70 -8.97
N ASP A 437 23.63 -11.52 -10.04
CA ASP A 437 24.87 -10.72 -10.01
C ASP A 437 24.60 -9.21 -9.85
N LEU A 438 23.56 -8.70 -10.48
CA LEU A 438 23.18 -7.28 -10.37
C LEU A 438 22.64 -6.92 -8.98
N VAL A 439 21.95 -7.83 -8.31
CA VAL A 439 21.47 -7.63 -6.93
C VAL A 439 22.65 -7.48 -5.96
N ALA A 440 23.76 -8.13 -6.21
CA ALA A 440 24.98 -7.99 -5.42
C ALA A 440 25.63 -6.60 -5.54
N HIS A 441 25.33 -5.85 -6.59
CA HIS A 441 25.89 -4.51 -6.87
C HIS A 441 24.91 -3.34 -6.61
N VAL A 442 23.71 -3.61 -6.10
CA VAL A 442 22.72 -2.56 -5.76
C VAL A 442 23.17 -1.71 -4.57
N TYR A 443 24.05 -2.25 -3.74
CA TYR A 443 24.57 -1.57 -2.56
C TYR A 443 26.08 -1.49 -2.61
N ASP A 444 26.61 -0.29 -2.35
CA ASP A 444 28.01 -0.10 -1.97
C ASP A 444 28.20 -0.34 -0.48
N VAL A 445 29.40 -0.73 -0.09
CA VAL A 445 29.75 -1.03 1.30
C VAL A 445 30.87 -0.13 1.79
N THR A 446 30.70 0.44 2.97
CA THR A 446 31.71 1.23 3.64
C THR A 446 32.73 0.31 4.33
N TYR A 447 33.95 0.20 3.76
CA TYR A 447 35.03 -0.60 4.31
C TYR A 447 35.80 0.15 5.40
N GLY A 448 36.47 -0.63 6.28
CA GLY A 448 37.42 -0.11 7.27
C GLY A 448 36.79 0.40 8.58
N VAL A 449 35.48 0.34 8.72
CA VAL A 449 34.74 0.82 9.93
C VAL A 449 34.37 -0.33 10.89
N ILE A 450 34.49 -1.58 10.46
CA ILE A 450 34.22 -2.80 11.25
C ILE A 450 35.54 -3.48 11.63
N GLN A 451 35.64 -3.92 12.87
CA GLN A 451 36.76 -4.72 13.40
C GLN A 451 36.37 -6.20 13.48
N PRO A 452 37.33 -7.14 13.42
CA PRO A 452 37.02 -8.56 13.53
C PRO A 452 36.40 -9.02 14.86
N SER A 453 36.48 -8.19 15.89
CA SER A 453 35.82 -8.40 17.18
C SER A 453 34.40 -7.86 17.25
N ASP A 454 33.98 -7.07 16.27
CA ASP A 454 32.71 -6.36 16.33
C ASP A 454 31.50 -7.25 16.02
N ASN A 455 30.42 -7.01 16.71
CA ASN A 455 29.09 -7.39 16.26
C ASN A 455 28.59 -6.32 15.27
N LEU A 456 28.01 -6.72 14.17
CA LEU A 456 27.35 -5.84 13.20
C LEU A 456 25.84 -6.03 13.30
N VAL A 457 25.13 -5.03 13.84
CA VAL A 457 23.68 -5.01 13.92
C VAL A 457 23.12 -4.22 12.74
N ILE A 458 22.25 -4.84 11.94
CA ILE A 458 21.64 -4.22 10.76
C ILE A 458 20.13 -4.35 10.86
N ILE A 459 19.43 -3.20 10.93
CA ILE A 459 17.97 -3.19 10.91
C ILE A 459 17.44 -3.06 9.47
N ASP A 460 16.42 -3.88 9.16
CA ASP A 460 15.63 -3.81 7.94
C ASP A 460 14.14 -3.61 8.30
N ASP A 461 13.33 -3.19 7.33
CA ASP A 461 11.89 -3.01 7.56
C ASP A 461 11.15 -4.35 7.74
N SER A 462 11.47 -5.35 6.91
CA SER A 462 10.84 -6.67 6.94
C SER A 462 11.65 -7.73 6.21
N ILE A 463 11.49 -8.99 6.61
CA ILE A 463 12.08 -10.16 5.95
C ILE A 463 10.94 -11.09 5.55
N VAL A 464 10.71 -11.23 4.23
CA VAL A 464 9.63 -12.05 3.64
C VAL A 464 10.17 -13.39 3.15
N ARG A 465 10.90 -13.35 2.04
CA ARG A 465 11.49 -14.53 1.39
C ARG A 465 12.91 -14.81 1.85
N GLY A 466 13.61 -13.78 2.28
CA GLY A 466 15.02 -13.84 2.67
C GLY A 466 16.01 -14.05 1.51
N THR A 467 15.54 -14.04 0.26
CA THR A 467 16.39 -14.30 -0.91
C THR A 467 17.48 -13.25 -1.08
N THR A 468 17.11 -11.96 -1.02
CA THR A 468 18.06 -10.84 -1.08
C THR A 468 19.02 -10.85 0.11
N LEU A 469 18.49 -11.18 1.30
CA LEU A 469 19.29 -11.28 2.51
C LEU A 469 20.37 -12.38 2.34
N LYS A 470 19.99 -13.58 1.91
CA LYS A 470 20.89 -14.71 1.72
C LYS A 470 21.89 -14.49 0.58
N LYS A 471 21.40 -14.07 -0.60
CA LYS A 471 22.23 -14.00 -1.82
C LYS A 471 23.16 -12.80 -1.86
N SER A 472 22.76 -11.67 -1.23
CA SER A 472 23.47 -10.40 -1.34
C SER A 472 23.91 -9.84 0.01
N ILE A 473 22.96 -9.47 0.88
CA ILE A 473 23.25 -8.67 2.07
C ILE A 473 24.21 -9.39 3.03
N LEU A 474 23.94 -10.64 3.39
CA LEU A 474 24.82 -11.39 4.31
C LEU A 474 26.23 -11.59 3.75
N LYS A 475 26.35 -11.93 2.46
CA LYS A 475 27.66 -12.08 1.82
C LYS A 475 28.44 -10.76 1.78
N MET A 476 27.74 -9.66 1.53
CA MET A 476 28.33 -8.34 1.47
C MET A 476 28.81 -7.89 2.87
N MET A 477 28.03 -8.16 3.91
CA MET A 477 28.39 -7.82 5.30
C MET A 477 29.53 -8.69 5.82
N ASP A 478 29.60 -9.97 5.45
CA ASP A 478 30.69 -10.87 5.83
C ASP A 478 32.05 -10.43 5.27
N ARG A 479 32.08 -9.72 4.12
CA ARG A 479 33.32 -9.13 3.56
C ARG A 479 33.98 -8.11 4.49
N LEU A 480 33.21 -7.53 5.43
CA LEU A 480 33.72 -6.62 6.46
C LEU A 480 34.37 -7.37 7.63
N ASN A 481 34.30 -8.71 7.62
CA ASN A 481 34.87 -9.63 8.60
C ASN A 481 34.42 -9.36 10.06
N PRO A 482 33.10 -9.16 10.36
CA PRO A 482 32.62 -9.04 11.72
C PRO A 482 32.63 -10.39 12.45
N LYS A 483 32.69 -10.37 13.79
CA LYS A 483 32.49 -11.56 14.61
C LYS A 483 31.09 -12.16 14.42
N ARG A 484 30.06 -11.30 14.38
CA ARG A 484 28.65 -11.66 14.31
C ARG A 484 27.87 -10.65 13.47
N ILE A 485 26.92 -11.14 12.69
CA ILE A 485 25.92 -10.31 11.97
C ILE A 485 24.56 -10.55 12.61
N VAL A 486 23.95 -9.49 13.17
CA VAL A 486 22.62 -9.52 13.74
C VAL A 486 21.68 -8.77 12.79
N VAL A 487 20.83 -9.50 12.08
CA VAL A 487 19.82 -8.90 11.20
C VAL A 487 18.54 -8.70 12.01
N VAL A 488 18.03 -7.49 11.99
CA VAL A 488 16.87 -7.07 12.78
C VAL A 488 15.74 -6.67 11.84
N SER A 489 14.58 -7.32 11.93
CA SER A 489 13.36 -6.93 11.22
C SER A 489 12.47 -6.07 12.12
N SER A 490 12.14 -4.84 11.70
CA SER A 490 11.18 -4.00 12.42
C SER A 490 9.73 -4.49 12.30
N ALA A 491 9.48 -5.47 11.41
CA ALA A 491 8.22 -6.21 11.32
C ALA A 491 8.30 -7.57 12.04
N PRO A 492 7.17 -8.11 12.55
CA PRO A 492 7.06 -9.51 12.95
C PRO A 492 7.30 -10.48 11.79
N GLN A 493 7.43 -11.78 12.09
CA GLN A 493 7.55 -12.83 11.07
C GLN A 493 6.32 -12.85 10.16
N ILE A 494 6.50 -12.68 8.85
CA ILE A 494 5.42 -12.81 7.87
C ILE A 494 5.17 -14.29 7.63
N ARG A 495 4.00 -14.76 8.07
CA ARG A 495 3.61 -16.18 8.11
C ARG A 495 2.49 -16.54 7.17
N TYR A 496 1.62 -15.56 6.86
CA TYR A 496 0.38 -15.79 6.13
C TYR A 496 0.28 -14.89 4.90
N PRO A 497 -0.34 -15.36 3.80
CA PRO A 497 -0.48 -14.60 2.58
C PRO A 497 -1.38 -13.39 2.75
N ASP A 498 -1.20 -12.39 1.88
CA ASP A 498 -2.17 -11.31 1.69
C ASP A 498 -3.21 -11.71 0.63
N CYS A 499 -4.41 -11.20 0.81
CA CYS A 499 -5.52 -11.33 -0.13
C CYS A 499 -6.22 -9.99 -0.40
N TYR A 500 -5.64 -8.88 0.06
CA TYR A 500 -6.25 -7.55 -0.03
C TYR A 500 -5.48 -6.59 -0.97
N GLY A 501 -4.54 -7.11 -1.78
CA GLY A 501 -3.90 -6.36 -2.86
C GLY A 501 -2.39 -6.32 -2.85
N ILE A 502 -1.72 -6.93 -1.85
CA ILE A 502 -0.27 -7.10 -1.84
C ILE A 502 0.09 -8.44 -2.49
N ASP A 503 1.11 -8.46 -3.34
CA ASP A 503 1.54 -9.68 -4.04
C ASP A 503 2.34 -10.63 -3.10
N MET A 504 1.64 -11.20 -2.13
CA MET A 504 2.13 -12.22 -1.20
C MET A 504 1.12 -13.37 -1.12
N SER A 505 0.85 -14.03 -2.25
CA SER A 505 -0.26 -14.99 -2.39
C SER A 505 0.12 -16.45 -2.17
N THR A 506 1.42 -16.80 -2.13
CA THR A 506 1.90 -18.18 -1.99
C THR A 506 2.65 -18.38 -0.68
N LEU A 507 2.39 -19.50 0.01
CA LEU A 507 3.00 -19.81 1.30
C LEU A 507 4.46 -20.23 1.19
N ASP A 508 4.82 -20.95 0.14
CA ASP A 508 6.19 -21.43 -0.13
C ASP A 508 7.20 -20.29 -0.31
N GLY A 509 6.73 -19.10 -0.68
CA GLY A 509 7.54 -17.88 -0.75
C GLY A 509 7.98 -17.33 0.61
N PHE A 510 7.35 -17.71 1.72
CA PHE A 510 7.67 -17.16 3.05
C PHE A 510 8.75 -17.99 3.77
N VAL A 511 9.85 -17.33 4.13
CA VAL A 511 10.92 -18.01 4.87
C VAL A 511 10.46 -18.52 6.24
N ALA A 512 9.52 -17.85 6.89
CA ALA A 512 8.92 -18.30 8.16
C ALA A 512 8.10 -19.59 7.97
N PHE A 513 7.39 -19.72 6.85
CA PHE A 513 6.67 -20.94 6.52
C PHE A 513 7.63 -22.10 6.22
N GLN A 514 8.67 -21.85 5.41
CA GLN A 514 9.71 -22.83 5.12
C GLN A 514 10.40 -23.32 6.41
N ALA A 515 10.68 -22.40 7.35
CA ALA A 515 11.27 -22.73 8.64
C ALA A 515 10.34 -23.62 9.49
N ALA A 516 9.03 -23.28 9.56
CA ALA A 516 8.07 -24.08 10.31
C ALA A 516 7.90 -25.50 9.71
N ILE A 517 7.77 -25.62 8.39
CA ILE A 517 7.71 -26.93 7.70
C ILE A 517 8.99 -27.75 7.94
N THR A 518 10.17 -27.11 7.92
CA THR A 518 11.44 -27.78 8.20
C THR A 518 11.50 -28.28 9.63
N LEU A 519 11.09 -27.45 10.60
CA LEU A 519 11.03 -27.84 12.02
C LEU A 519 10.07 -29.00 12.27
N LEU A 520 8.89 -29.03 11.62
CA LEU A 520 7.95 -30.16 11.69
C LEU A 520 8.60 -31.45 11.20
N LYS A 521 9.34 -31.40 10.11
CA LYS A 521 10.07 -32.57 9.57
C LYS A 521 11.18 -33.03 10.52
N GLU A 522 12.00 -32.13 11.02
CA GLU A 522 13.11 -32.43 11.94
C GLU A 522 12.62 -33.03 13.28
N LYS A 523 11.50 -32.50 13.82
CA LYS A 523 10.87 -33.00 15.03
C LYS A 523 9.96 -34.23 14.82
N LYS A 524 9.90 -34.77 13.59
CA LYS A 524 9.07 -35.92 13.18
C LYS A 524 7.56 -35.70 13.42
N MET A 525 7.10 -34.47 13.23
CA MET A 525 5.69 -34.04 13.39
C MET A 525 5.01 -33.81 12.03
N THR A 526 5.37 -34.58 10.99
CA THR A 526 4.80 -34.43 9.63
C THR A 526 3.31 -34.70 9.57
N ASN A 527 2.77 -35.49 10.51
CA ASN A 527 1.34 -35.72 10.64
C ASN A 527 0.53 -34.41 10.77
N VAL A 528 1.10 -33.35 11.35
CA VAL A 528 0.45 -32.02 11.46
C VAL A 528 0.18 -31.46 10.06
N ILE A 529 1.13 -31.61 9.13
CA ILE A 529 0.99 -31.14 7.74
C ILE A 529 -0.19 -31.84 7.06
N ASP A 530 -0.28 -33.17 7.21
CA ASP A 530 -1.35 -33.99 6.63
C ASP A 530 -2.72 -33.68 7.24
N GLU A 531 -2.78 -33.45 8.54
CA GLU A 531 -4.02 -33.10 9.25
C GLU A 531 -4.52 -31.71 8.84
N VAL A 532 -3.64 -30.72 8.76
CA VAL A 532 -3.99 -29.36 8.29
C VAL A 532 -4.52 -29.43 6.85
N TYR A 533 -3.88 -30.20 5.97
CA TYR A 533 -4.38 -30.40 4.60
C TYR A 533 -5.80 -30.97 4.58
N LYS A 534 -6.06 -32.03 5.35
CA LYS A 534 -7.41 -32.64 5.43
C LYS A 534 -8.45 -31.65 5.94
N LYS A 535 -8.11 -30.86 6.99
CA LYS A 535 -9.00 -29.83 7.54
C LYS A 535 -9.28 -28.71 6.54
N CYS A 536 -8.26 -28.19 5.86
CA CYS A 536 -8.41 -27.17 4.83
C CYS A 536 -9.28 -27.69 3.67
N LYS A 537 -9.03 -28.92 3.22
CA LYS A 537 -9.79 -29.56 2.12
C LYS A 537 -11.24 -29.76 2.47
N ALA A 538 -11.56 -30.16 3.69
CA ALA A 538 -12.94 -30.35 4.17
C ALA A 538 -13.74 -29.02 4.13
N GLN A 539 -13.08 -27.87 4.22
CA GLN A 539 -13.74 -26.56 4.24
C GLN A 539 -13.95 -25.93 2.84
N GLU A 540 -13.50 -26.54 1.75
CA GLU A 540 -13.66 -25.96 0.40
C GLU A 540 -15.12 -25.63 0.04
N LYS A 541 -16.09 -26.38 0.60
CA LYS A 541 -17.53 -26.18 0.38
C LYS A 541 -18.27 -25.50 1.54
N THR A 542 -17.56 -25.12 2.59
CA THR A 542 -18.11 -24.41 3.76
C THR A 542 -18.47 -22.98 3.41
N LYS A 543 -19.51 -22.40 4.02
CA LYS A 543 -19.82 -20.98 3.85
C LYS A 543 -18.66 -20.11 4.37
N ASP A 544 -18.37 -19.00 3.71
CA ASP A 544 -17.23 -18.15 4.06
C ASP A 544 -17.22 -17.71 5.52
N SER A 545 -18.38 -17.35 6.08
CA SER A 545 -18.52 -16.95 7.49
C SER A 545 -18.15 -18.02 8.52
N GLU A 546 -18.05 -19.28 8.10
CA GLU A 546 -17.76 -20.44 8.96
C GLU A 546 -16.36 -21.01 8.72
N VAL A 547 -15.59 -20.43 7.78
CA VAL A 547 -14.25 -20.92 7.44
C VAL A 547 -13.24 -20.52 8.51
N ILE A 548 -12.50 -21.50 9.01
CA ILE A 548 -11.44 -21.34 10.02
C ILE A 548 -10.07 -21.43 9.34
N ASN A 549 -9.15 -20.57 9.73
CA ASN A 549 -7.75 -20.64 9.30
C ASN A 549 -7.01 -21.79 10.02
N TYR A 550 -6.95 -22.95 9.43
CA TYR A 550 -6.21 -24.10 9.98
C TYR A 550 -4.70 -24.04 9.75
N VAL A 551 -4.21 -23.15 8.90
CA VAL A 551 -2.75 -22.99 8.67
C VAL A 551 -2.03 -22.50 9.93
N LYS A 552 -2.75 -21.92 10.89
CA LYS A 552 -2.22 -21.58 12.22
C LYS A 552 -1.61 -22.78 12.94
N GLU A 553 -2.15 -23.97 12.73
CA GLU A 553 -1.66 -25.20 13.37
C GLU A 553 -0.24 -25.60 12.92
N ILE A 554 0.22 -25.13 11.73
CA ILE A 554 1.59 -25.34 11.27
C ILE A 554 2.62 -24.65 12.17
N TYR A 555 2.25 -23.51 12.73
CA TYR A 555 3.15 -22.70 13.58
C TYR A 555 2.96 -22.98 15.08
N ALA A 556 1.81 -23.52 15.48
CA ALA A 556 1.43 -23.72 16.87
C ALA A 556 2.45 -24.52 17.73
N PRO A 557 3.19 -25.51 17.20
CA PRO A 557 4.18 -26.27 17.99
C PRO A 557 5.44 -25.49 18.33
N PHE A 558 5.65 -24.27 17.77
CA PHE A 558 6.91 -23.55 17.84
C PHE A 558 6.77 -22.16 18.43
N THR A 559 7.78 -21.76 19.18
CA THR A 559 7.94 -20.37 19.60
C THR A 559 8.48 -19.50 18.45
N ASN A 560 8.27 -18.17 18.55
CA ASN A 560 8.84 -17.22 17.59
C ASN A 560 10.36 -17.33 17.52
N VAL A 561 11.02 -17.60 18.64
CA VAL A 561 12.48 -17.74 18.73
C VAL A 561 12.96 -18.99 17.98
N GLU A 562 12.29 -20.14 18.13
CA GLU A 562 12.64 -21.36 17.38
C GLU A 562 12.52 -21.15 15.87
N ILE A 563 11.43 -20.47 15.43
CA ILE A 563 11.26 -20.16 14.00
C ILE A 563 12.36 -19.20 13.52
N SER A 564 12.67 -18.11 14.26
CA SER A 564 13.74 -17.16 13.92
C SER A 564 15.11 -17.84 13.80
N THR A 565 15.43 -18.74 14.75
CA THR A 565 16.68 -19.50 14.75
C THR A 565 16.74 -20.41 13.52
N LYS A 566 15.63 -21.06 13.16
CA LYS A 566 15.58 -21.89 11.93
C LYS A 566 15.71 -21.03 10.67
N ILE A 567 15.08 -19.85 10.63
CA ILE A 567 15.24 -18.90 9.53
C ILE A 567 16.72 -18.52 9.38
N ALA A 568 17.41 -18.19 10.48
CA ALA A 568 18.84 -17.87 10.45
C ALA A 568 19.66 -19.02 9.83
N THR A 569 19.35 -20.27 10.23
CA THR A 569 19.99 -21.46 9.66
C THR A 569 19.73 -21.62 8.15
N LEU A 570 18.48 -21.42 7.68
CA LEU A 570 18.12 -21.57 6.28
C LEU A 570 18.71 -20.47 5.39
N LEU A 571 18.87 -19.28 5.95
CA LEU A 571 19.40 -18.12 5.24
C LEU A 571 20.93 -18.00 5.33
N HIS A 572 21.60 -18.79 6.17
CA HIS A 572 23.05 -18.77 6.29
C HIS A 572 23.72 -19.33 5.02
N PRO A 573 24.45 -18.52 4.25
CA PRO A 573 25.25 -19.04 3.13
C PRO A 573 26.43 -19.86 3.64
N GLU A 574 26.78 -20.91 2.93
CA GLU A 574 27.91 -21.78 3.32
C GLU A 574 29.27 -21.05 3.31
N GLU A 575 29.37 -19.98 2.50
CA GLU A 575 30.63 -19.26 2.26
C GLU A 575 30.95 -18.24 3.35
N ILE A 576 29.96 -17.82 4.20
CA ILE A 576 30.19 -16.80 5.22
C ILE A 576 30.73 -17.38 6.53
N LYS A 577 31.57 -16.58 7.21
CA LYS A 577 32.28 -16.99 8.43
C LYS A 577 31.63 -16.44 9.68
N ALA A 578 30.99 -15.28 9.59
CA ALA A 578 30.34 -14.61 10.73
C ALA A 578 29.16 -15.43 11.25
N GLU A 579 28.99 -15.49 12.57
CA GLU A 579 27.76 -16.00 13.18
C GLU A 579 26.57 -15.13 12.75
N VAL A 580 25.46 -15.71 12.27
CA VAL A 580 24.25 -14.99 11.86
C VAL A 580 23.13 -15.21 12.88
N LYS A 581 22.61 -14.12 13.41
CA LYS A 581 21.35 -14.10 14.17
C LYS A 581 20.31 -13.27 13.47
N ILE A 582 19.03 -13.69 13.52
CA ILE A 582 17.91 -12.95 12.94
C ILE A 582 16.89 -12.70 14.04
N ILE A 583 16.52 -11.43 14.22
CA ILE A 583 15.58 -10.96 15.23
C ILE A 583 14.39 -10.33 14.50
N TYR A 584 13.20 -10.69 14.93
CA TYR A 584 11.96 -10.10 14.46
C TYR A 584 11.28 -9.33 15.59
N GLN A 585 10.56 -8.28 15.22
CA GLN A 585 9.64 -7.60 16.11
C GLN A 585 8.57 -8.57 16.61
N THR A 586 7.98 -8.27 17.76
CA THR A 586 6.80 -9.01 18.25
C THR A 586 5.51 -8.35 17.81
N VAL A 587 4.42 -9.12 17.75
CA VAL A 587 3.08 -8.57 17.44
C VAL A 587 2.63 -7.61 18.55
N ASP A 588 2.93 -7.93 19.81
CA ASP A 588 2.59 -7.05 20.94
C ASP A 588 3.27 -5.68 20.83
N ASN A 589 4.56 -5.65 20.51
CA ASN A 589 5.29 -4.40 20.27
C ASN A 589 4.76 -3.65 19.05
N LEU A 590 4.36 -4.36 17.99
CA LEU A 590 3.71 -3.75 16.82
C LEU A 590 2.41 -3.04 17.22
N HIS A 591 1.58 -3.66 18.06
CA HIS A 591 0.34 -3.06 18.55
C HIS A 591 0.59 -1.86 19.48
N ILE A 592 1.67 -1.89 20.26
CA ILE A 592 2.10 -0.73 21.07
C ILE A 592 2.52 0.43 20.17
N ALA A 593 3.35 0.15 19.15
CA ALA A 593 3.86 1.18 18.24
C ALA A 593 2.78 1.72 17.31
N CYS A 594 1.87 0.87 16.79
CA CYS A 594 0.86 1.20 15.78
C CYS A 594 -0.57 0.92 16.29
N PRO A 595 -1.05 1.56 17.36
CA PRO A 595 -2.31 1.18 18.03
C PRO A 595 -3.57 1.41 17.19
N LYS A 596 -3.50 2.23 16.14
CA LYS A 596 -4.62 2.52 15.23
C LYS A 596 -4.69 1.56 14.04
N ASN A 597 -3.65 0.75 13.80
CA ASN A 597 -3.50 -0.12 12.64
C ASN A 597 -3.29 -1.58 13.07
N LEU A 598 -4.36 -2.19 13.59
CA LEU A 598 -4.35 -3.55 14.16
C LEU A 598 -4.65 -4.65 13.13
N GLY A 599 -4.58 -4.33 11.83
CA GLY A 599 -4.68 -5.29 10.75
C GLY A 599 -3.36 -6.01 10.56
N ASP A 600 -3.20 -7.15 11.19
CA ASP A 600 -1.96 -7.89 11.39
C ASP A 600 -2.00 -9.33 10.84
N TRP A 601 -2.94 -9.63 9.94
CA TRP A 601 -3.20 -10.97 9.38
C TRP A 601 -1.97 -11.64 8.78
N TYR A 602 -1.00 -10.87 8.29
CA TYR A 602 0.27 -11.41 7.77
C TYR A 602 1.08 -12.15 8.84
N PHE A 603 0.95 -11.73 10.10
CA PHE A 603 1.71 -12.21 11.24
C PHE A 603 0.92 -13.21 12.07
N THR A 604 -0.38 -12.94 12.29
CA THR A 604 -1.27 -13.69 13.18
C THR A 604 -2.17 -14.69 12.46
N GLY A 605 -2.47 -14.44 11.17
CA GLY A 605 -3.49 -15.18 10.44
C GLY A 605 -4.93 -14.81 10.82
N ASP A 606 -5.14 -13.65 11.50
CA ASP A 606 -6.44 -13.12 11.90
C ASP A 606 -7.00 -12.19 10.83
N TYR A 607 -7.52 -12.79 9.76
CA TYR A 607 -8.04 -12.04 8.62
C TYR A 607 -9.29 -11.23 8.99
N PRO A 608 -9.38 -9.96 8.55
CA PRO A 608 -10.54 -9.09 8.83
C PRO A 608 -11.83 -9.52 8.11
N THR A 609 -11.72 -10.35 7.07
CA THR A 609 -12.88 -10.84 6.32
C THR A 609 -12.88 -12.39 6.23
N PRO A 610 -14.06 -13.02 6.13
CA PRO A 610 -14.17 -14.47 6.00
C PRO A 610 -13.43 -15.04 4.79
N GLY A 611 -13.45 -14.32 3.67
CA GLY A 611 -12.73 -14.70 2.45
C GLY A 611 -11.23 -14.86 2.64
N GLY A 612 -10.62 -14.09 3.55
CA GLY A 612 -9.22 -14.23 3.90
C GLY A 612 -8.85 -15.59 4.46
N ASN A 613 -9.70 -16.17 5.34
CA ASN A 613 -9.50 -17.53 5.86
C ASN A 613 -9.58 -18.58 4.74
N ARG A 614 -10.47 -18.38 3.76
CA ARG A 614 -10.57 -19.27 2.59
C ARG A 614 -9.31 -19.20 1.74
N VAL A 615 -8.81 -18.01 1.48
CA VAL A 615 -7.60 -17.80 0.68
C VAL A 615 -6.38 -18.47 1.30
N VAL A 616 -6.14 -18.32 2.60
CA VAL A 616 -4.99 -18.95 3.26
C VAL A 616 -5.10 -20.48 3.28
N ASN A 617 -6.29 -21.04 3.52
CA ASN A 617 -6.49 -22.48 3.44
C ASN A 617 -6.23 -23.02 2.02
N ARG A 618 -6.68 -22.30 0.99
CA ARG A 618 -6.44 -22.66 -0.41
C ARG A 618 -4.97 -22.54 -0.78
N ALA A 619 -4.26 -21.51 -0.26
CA ALA A 619 -2.81 -21.39 -0.43
C ALA A 619 -2.07 -22.60 0.16
N PHE A 620 -2.53 -23.12 1.30
CA PHE A 620 -1.94 -24.30 1.90
C PHE A 620 -2.26 -25.58 1.10
N ILE A 621 -3.47 -25.71 0.59
CA ILE A 621 -3.85 -26.83 -0.31
C ILE A 621 -2.96 -26.82 -1.55
N ASN A 622 -2.78 -25.66 -2.20
CA ASN A 622 -1.92 -25.51 -3.37
C ASN A 622 -0.47 -25.90 -3.06
N PHE A 623 0.06 -25.43 -1.92
CA PHE A 623 1.40 -25.82 -1.45
C PHE A 623 1.52 -27.34 -1.28
N TYR A 624 0.57 -27.98 -0.60
CA TYR A 624 0.59 -29.42 -0.34
C TYR A 624 0.48 -30.25 -1.64
N GLU A 625 -0.34 -29.79 -2.60
CA GLU A 625 -0.55 -30.43 -3.90
C GLU A 625 0.54 -30.07 -4.95
N GLY A 626 1.52 -29.21 -4.59
CA GLY A 626 2.60 -28.78 -5.50
C GLY A 626 2.13 -27.88 -6.65
N LYS A 627 1.04 -27.12 -6.45
CA LYS A 627 0.47 -26.17 -7.42
C LYS A 627 0.96 -24.76 -7.16
N ASN A 628 1.39 -24.07 -8.21
CA ASN A 628 1.80 -22.65 -8.14
C ASN A 628 0.68 -21.69 -8.58
N ASP A 629 -0.58 -22.08 -8.39
CA ASP A 629 -1.72 -21.27 -8.78
C ASP A 629 -1.98 -20.17 -7.77
N ARG A 630 -2.35 -19.00 -8.26
CA ARG A 630 -2.83 -17.91 -7.42
C ARG A 630 -4.15 -18.32 -6.75
N THR A 631 -4.36 -17.93 -5.50
CA THR A 631 -5.45 -18.44 -4.65
C THR A 631 -6.73 -17.60 -4.69
N TYR A 632 -6.66 -16.42 -5.33
CA TYR A 632 -7.79 -15.47 -5.47
C TYR A 632 -7.69 -14.66 -6.76
#